data_25ce8e21380b92e70d9499bbe7c80618
#
_entry.id   25ce8e21380b92e70d9499bbe7c80618
#
_cell.length_a   1.000
_cell.length_b   1.000
_cell.length_c   1.000
_cell.angle_alpha   90.00
_cell.angle_beta   90.00
_cell.angle_gamma   90.00
#
_symmetry.space_group_name_H-M   'P 1'
#
loop_
_entity.id
_entity.type
_entity.pdbx_description
1 polymer ?
#
loop_
_entity_poly.entity_id
_entity_poly.type
_entity_poly.pdbx_seq_one_letter_code
_entity_poly.pdbx_strand_id
1 'polypeptide(L)'
;MADYGLFIGWGQVTRGREKTALDEFNDGIQYYAGLQEKGDIESFEPVILEQHGGDLLGFVLIRGEREKLARLRIDREFERRTIRAGLVVNSLGVVGALVGQGVSEGLVTYQQQLDELT
;
A
#
# COMPACT_ATOMS: atom_id res chain seq x y z
N MET A 1 12.30 6.07 12.43
CA MET A 1 11.89 4.86 11.68
C MET A 1 10.40 4.68 11.79
N ALA A 2 9.74 4.40 10.68
CA ALA A 2 8.28 4.32 10.65
C ALA A 2 7.77 3.05 11.31
N ASP A 3 6.64 3.18 12.02
CA ASP A 3 5.94 2.06 12.66
C ASP A 3 4.64 1.72 11.93
N TYR A 4 4.33 2.47 10.90
CA TYR A 4 3.08 2.35 10.17
C TYR A 4 3.32 2.46 8.67
N GLY A 5 2.44 1.84 7.91
CA GLY A 5 2.52 1.90 6.46
C GLY A 5 1.16 1.77 5.82
N LEU A 6 1.17 1.91 4.50
CA LEU A 6 0.04 1.59 3.64
C LEU A 6 0.48 0.45 2.72
N PHE A 7 -0.33 -0.59 2.68
CA PHE A 7 -0.14 -1.71 1.78
C PHE A 7 -1.11 -1.52 0.62
N ILE A 8 -0.56 -1.42 -0.60
CA ILE A 8 -1.35 -1.28 -1.81
C ILE A 8 -1.11 -2.54 -2.63
N GLY A 9 -2.06 -3.47 -2.61
CA GLY A 9 -1.91 -4.76 -3.27
C GLY A 9 -2.85 -4.91 -4.45
N TRP A 10 -2.48 -5.76 -5.39
CA TRP A 10 -3.29 -6.00 -6.59
C TRP A 10 -3.17 -7.45 -7.06
N GLY A 11 -4.17 -7.84 -7.85
CA GLY A 11 -4.23 -9.14 -8.46
C GLY A 11 -3.90 -9.10 -9.95
N GLN A 12 -4.65 -9.86 -10.74
CA GLN A 12 -4.43 -9.96 -12.17
C GLN A 12 -4.65 -8.63 -12.88
N VAL A 13 -3.81 -8.38 -13.88
CA VAL A 13 -4.04 -7.26 -14.81
C VAL A 13 -5.30 -7.55 -15.60
N THR A 14 -6.14 -6.54 -15.78
CA THR A 14 -7.36 -6.66 -16.59
C THR A 14 -6.96 -6.99 -18.02
N ARG A 15 -7.53 -8.07 -18.54
CA ARG A 15 -7.21 -8.53 -19.90
C ARG A 15 -7.47 -7.42 -20.91
N GLY A 16 -6.48 -7.17 -21.79
CA GLY A 16 -6.53 -6.10 -22.76
C GLY A 16 -5.99 -4.78 -22.27
N ARG A 17 -5.66 -4.68 -20.97
CA ARG A 17 -5.14 -3.46 -20.36
C ARG A 17 -3.69 -3.58 -19.93
N GLU A 18 -2.96 -4.57 -20.46
CA GLU A 18 -1.60 -4.87 -20.01
C GLU A 18 -0.65 -3.67 -20.16
N LYS A 19 -0.70 -3.01 -21.31
CA LYS A 19 0.15 -1.85 -21.57
C LYS A 19 -0.23 -0.69 -20.65
N THR A 20 -1.52 -0.44 -20.50
CA THR A 20 -2.01 0.63 -19.63
C THR A 20 -1.63 0.37 -18.18
N ALA A 21 -1.71 -0.89 -17.74
CA ALA A 21 -1.32 -1.26 -16.38
C ALA A 21 0.17 -1.01 -16.14
N LEU A 22 1.01 -1.33 -17.11
CA LEU A 22 2.45 -1.07 -17.00
C LEU A 22 2.72 0.43 -16.92
N ASP A 23 2.06 1.22 -17.75
CA ASP A 23 2.20 2.68 -17.72
C ASP A 23 1.74 3.24 -16.36
N GLU A 24 0.61 2.75 -15.84
CA GLU A 24 0.11 3.18 -14.53
C GLU A 24 1.08 2.80 -13.40
N PHE A 25 1.67 1.61 -13.48
CA PHE A 25 2.66 1.19 -12.50
C PHE A 25 3.86 2.15 -12.51
N ASN A 26 4.39 2.44 -13.67
CA ASN A 26 5.56 3.32 -13.81
C ASN A 26 5.22 4.74 -13.33
N ASP A 27 4.04 5.25 -13.67
CA ASP A 27 3.59 6.57 -13.21
C ASP A 27 3.43 6.57 -11.69
N GLY A 28 2.92 5.48 -11.13
CA GLY A 28 2.79 5.33 -9.68
C GLY A 28 4.12 5.38 -8.95
N ILE A 29 5.13 4.71 -9.50
CA ILE A 29 6.49 4.74 -8.92
C ILE A 29 7.02 6.18 -8.90
N GLN A 30 6.82 6.93 -9.99
CA GLN A 30 7.22 8.34 -10.05
C GLN A 30 6.48 9.18 -8.99
N TYR A 31 5.20 8.92 -8.83
CA TYR A 31 4.37 9.60 -7.84
C TYR A 31 4.89 9.35 -6.42
N TYR A 32 5.16 8.11 -6.07
CA TYR A 32 5.68 7.76 -4.74
C TYR A 32 7.06 8.36 -4.51
N ALA A 33 7.92 8.36 -5.52
CA ALA A 33 9.22 8.99 -5.41
C ALA A 33 9.08 10.49 -5.09
N GLY A 34 8.13 11.16 -5.71
CA GLY A 34 7.83 12.56 -5.43
C GLY A 34 7.33 12.77 -4.00
N LEU A 35 6.49 11.88 -3.50
CA LEU A 35 6.01 11.95 -2.11
C LEU A 35 7.15 11.78 -1.12
N GLN A 36 8.07 10.87 -1.40
CA GLN A 36 9.23 10.65 -0.56
C GLN A 36 10.13 11.88 -0.54
N GLU A 37 10.36 12.47 -1.69
CA GLU A 37 11.20 13.66 -1.80
C GLU A 37 10.63 14.83 -1.00
N LYS A 38 9.30 14.98 -0.98
CA LYS A 38 8.63 16.04 -0.22
C LYS A 38 8.52 15.73 1.27
N GLY A 39 8.81 14.50 1.67
CA GLY A 39 8.69 14.09 3.06
C GLY A 39 7.28 13.66 3.47
N ASP A 40 6.36 13.48 2.53
CA ASP A 40 5.02 13.00 2.82
C ASP A 40 5.02 11.52 3.20
N ILE A 41 5.99 10.78 2.67
CA ILE A 41 6.23 9.39 3.07
C ILE A 41 7.71 9.24 3.37
N GLU A 42 8.05 8.23 4.17
CA GLU A 42 9.45 7.94 4.53
C GLU A 42 10.11 7.09 3.45
N SER A 43 9.41 6.08 2.96
CA SER A 43 9.93 5.18 1.93
C SER A 43 8.78 4.45 1.24
N PHE A 44 9.08 3.82 0.12
CA PHE A 44 8.14 2.94 -0.54
C PHE A 44 8.91 1.78 -1.15
N GLU A 45 8.27 0.63 -1.20
CA GLU A 45 8.91 -0.60 -1.68
C GLU A 45 7.94 -1.34 -2.58
N PRO A 46 8.14 -1.30 -3.90
CA PRO A 46 7.34 -2.13 -4.81
C PRO A 46 7.86 -3.56 -4.79
N VAL A 47 6.94 -4.51 -4.78
CA VAL A 47 7.25 -5.93 -4.79
C VAL A 47 6.35 -6.61 -5.81
N ILE A 48 6.96 -7.32 -6.75
CA ILE A 48 6.24 -8.12 -7.73
C ILE A 48 6.49 -9.58 -7.37
N LEU A 49 5.41 -10.32 -7.14
CA LEU A 49 5.53 -11.73 -6.79
C LEU A 49 5.64 -12.56 -8.06
N GLU A 50 6.49 -13.57 -8.00
CA GLU A 50 6.54 -14.56 -9.07
C GLU A 50 5.26 -15.36 -9.08
N GLN A 51 4.93 -15.97 -10.21
CA GLN A 51 3.69 -16.72 -10.33
C GLN A 51 3.63 -17.85 -9.30
N HIS A 52 2.50 -17.91 -8.57
CA HIS A 52 2.36 -18.87 -7.47
C HIS A 52 0.94 -19.40 -7.34
N GLY A 53 0.06 -19.04 -8.28
CA GLY A 53 -1.33 -19.53 -8.29
C GLY A 53 -2.28 -18.81 -7.35
N GLY A 54 -1.79 -17.87 -6.53
CA GLY A 54 -2.64 -17.07 -5.64
C GLY A 54 -3.14 -15.80 -6.29
N ASP A 55 -3.98 -15.05 -5.57
CA ASP A 55 -4.64 -13.85 -6.09
C ASP A 55 -3.79 -12.60 -6.00
N LEU A 56 -2.89 -12.52 -5.04
CA LEU A 56 -2.01 -11.36 -4.87
C LEU A 56 -0.83 -11.50 -5.81
N LEU A 57 -0.68 -10.57 -6.74
CA LEU A 57 0.43 -10.61 -7.70
C LEU A 57 1.51 -9.60 -7.41
N GLY A 58 1.22 -8.58 -6.65
CA GLY A 58 2.22 -7.59 -6.29
C GLY A 58 1.67 -6.59 -5.30
N PHE A 59 2.55 -5.77 -4.76
CA PHE A 59 2.12 -4.71 -3.85
C PHE A 59 3.21 -3.63 -3.77
N VAL A 60 2.80 -2.48 -3.24
CA VAL A 60 3.73 -1.44 -2.82
C VAL A 60 3.49 -1.24 -1.33
N LEU A 61 4.56 -1.31 -0.55
CA LEU A 61 4.48 -0.98 0.87
C LEU A 61 5.07 0.40 1.08
N ILE A 62 4.23 1.32 1.51
CA ILE A 62 4.62 2.70 1.79
C ILE A 62 4.77 2.81 3.31
N ARG A 63 5.91 3.33 3.76
CA ARG A 63 6.16 3.56 5.20
C ARG A 63 6.18 5.05 5.47
N GLY A 64 5.66 5.45 6.62
CA GLY A 64 5.66 6.86 6.99
C GLY A 64 4.95 7.09 8.31
N GLU A 65 4.88 8.35 8.71
CA GLU A 65 4.14 8.73 9.90
C GLU A 65 2.65 8.48 9.71
N ARG A 66 2.02 7.92 10.70
CA ARG A 66 0.61 7.52 10.64
C ARG A 66 -0.30 8.67 10.23
N GLU A 67 -0.09 9.85 10.81
CA GLU A 67 -0.92 11.02 10.49
C GLU A 67 -0.74 11.47 9.04
N LYS A 68 0.50 11.47 8.55
CA LYS A 68 0.78 11.84 7.17
C LYS A 68 0.16 10.86 6.19
N LEU A 69 0.23 9.56 6.51
CA LEU A 69 -0.36 8.54 5.66
C LEU A 69 -1.89 8.59 5.69
N ALA A 70 -2.48 8.94 6.83
CA ALA A 70 -3.92 9.14 6.93
C ALA A 70 -4.37 10.29 6.03
N ARG A 71 -3.62 11.40 6.02
CA ARG A 71 -3.91 12.52 5.13
C ARG A 71 -3.72 12.15 3.67
N LEU A 72 -2.71 11.33 3.38
CA LEU A 72 -2.46 10.87 2.01
C LEU A 72 -3.66 10.09 1.47
N ARG A 73 -4.26 9.24 2.30
CA ARG A 73 -5.37 8.40 1.85
C ARG A 73 -6.60 9.20 1.43
N ILE A 74 -6.77 10.41 1.95
CA ILE A 74 -7.89 11.28 1.56
C ILE A 74 -7.48 12.36 0.57
N ASP A 75 -6.21 12.36 0.15
CA ASP A 75 -5.73 13.29 -0.84
C ASP A 75 -6.30 12.97 -2.22
N ARG A 76 -6.69 14.00 -2.96
CA ARG A 76 -7.34 13.84 -4.26
C ARG A 76 -6.50 13.11 -5.28
N GLU A 77 -5.21 13.43 -5.31
CA GLU A 77 -4.31 12.79 -6.28
C GLU A 77 -4.14 11.31 -5.96
N PHE A 78 -4.02 10.96 -4.67
CA PHE A 78 -3.94 9.58 -4.25
C PHE A 78 -5.20 8.81 -4.63
N GLU A 79 -6.36 9.41 -4.38
CA GLU A 79 -7.64 8.80 -4.75
C GLU A 79 -7.76 8.59 -6.26
N ARG A 80 -7.36 9.61 -7.04
CA ARG A 80 -7.40 9.53 -8.50
C ARG A 80 -6.54 8.37 -9.00
N ARG A 81 -5.33 8.24 -8.46
CA ARG A 81 -4.42 7.17 -8.86
C ARG A 81 -4.92 5.80 -8.45
N THR A 82 -5.54 5.71 -7.28
CA THR A 82 -6.13 4.46 -6.80
C THR A 82 -7.27 4.01 -7.72
N ILE A 83 -8.13 4.95 -8.12
CA ILE A 83 -9.22 4.64 -9.04
C ILE A 83 -8.66 4.18 -10.39
N ARG A 84 -7.67 4.88 -10.94
CA ARG A 84 -7.06 4.50 -12.22
C ARG A 84 -6.45 3.10 -12.13
N ALA A 85 -5.73 2.81 -11.05
CA ALA A 85 -5.15 1.48 -10.86
C ALA A 85 -6.24 0.41 -10.83
N GLY A 86 -7.34 0.67 -10.13
CA GLY A 86 -8.45 -0.28 -10.04
C GLY A 86 -9.15 -0.55 -11.36
N LEU A 87 -8.94 0.31 -12.38
CA LEU A 87 -9.48 0.08 -13.72
C LEU A 87 -8.61 -0.81 -14.57
N VAL A 88 -7.36 -1.06 -14.16
CA VAL A 88 -6.41 -1.86 -14.95
C VAL A 88 -5.95 -3.14 -14.26
N VAL A 89 -6.27 -3.31 -12.97
CA VAL A 89 -5.98 -4.55 -12.24
C VAL A 89 -7.21 -5.00 -11.48
N ASN A 90 -7.27 -6.29 -11.17
CA ASN A 90 -8.32 -6.84 -10.32
C ASN A 90 -7.87 -6.81 -8.86
N SER A 91 -8.83 -6.76 -7.96
CA SER A 91 -8.59 -6.93 -6.53
C SER A 91 -7.60 -5.92 -5.95
N LEU A 92 -7.64 -4.68 -6.45
CA LEU A 92 -6.84 -3.62 -5.86
C LEU A 92 -7.35 -3.33 -4.45
N GLY A 93 -6.43 -3.25 -3.50
CA GLY A 93 -6.79 -2.89 -2.12
C GLY A 93 -5.73 -2.00 -1.51
N VAL A 94 -6.19 -1.07 -0.67
CA VAL A 94 -5.32 -0.19 0.10
C VAL A 94 -5.68 -0.38 1.56
N VAL A 95 -4.71 -0.76 2.38
CA VAL A 95 -4.96 -1.03 3.79
C VAL A 95 -3.78 -0.56 4.63
N GLY A 96 -4.07 -0.11 5.85
CA GLY A 96 -3.03 0.25 6.80
C GLY A 96 -2.26 -0.99 7.24
N ALA A 97 -0.98 -0.81 7.50
CA ALA A 97 -0.09 -1.90 7.90
C ALA A 97 0.75 -1.48 9.09
N LEU A 98 0.93 -2.39 10.03
CA LEU A 98 1.86 -2.20 11.13
C LEU A 98 3.22 -2.72 10.69
N VAL A 99 4.25 -1.90 10.85
CA VAL A 99 5.62 -2.26 10.44
C VAL A 99 6.57 -1.90 11.57
N GLY A 100 7.78 -2.44 11.53
CA GLY A 100 8.79 -2.14 12.54
C GLY A 100 8.26 -2.39 13.95
N GLN A 101 8.47 -1.45 14.85
CA GLN A 101 8.01 -1.57 16.23
C GLN A 101 6.47 -1.53 16.32
N GLY A 102 5.80 -1.01 15.33
CA GLY A 102 4.34 -1.04 15.27
C GLY A 102 3.77 -2.46 15.36
N VAL A 103 4.53 -3.45 14.86
CA VAL A 103 4.13 -4.85 14.95
C VAL A 103 4.08 -5.29 16.42
N SER A 104 5.13 -5.01 17.17
CA SER A 104 5.18 -5.36 18.60
C SER A 104 4.08 -4.65 19.39
N GLU A 105 3.89 -3.36 19.13
CA GLU A 105 2.85 -2.59 19.80
C GLU A 105 1.46 -3.13 19.48
N GLY A 106 1.22 -3.51 18.24
CA GLY A 106 -0.05 -4.10 17.82
C GLY A 106 -0.31 -5.43 18.50
N LEU A 107 0.74 -6.24 18.67
CA LEU A 107 0.62 -7.53 19.37
C LEU A 107 0.34 -7.33 20.86
N VAL A 108 0.92 -6.30 21.47
CA VAL A 108 0.62 -5.98 22.87
C VAL A 108 -0.86 -5.60 23.02
N THR A 109 -1.36 -4.76 22.12
CA THR A 109 -2.78 -4.36 22.13
C THR A 109 -3.68 -5.58 21.94
N TYR A 110 -3.31 -6.47 21.03
CA TYR A 110 -4.05 -7.71 20.79
C TYR A 110 -4.10 -8.57 22.06
N GLN A 111 -2.96 -8.75 22.72
CA GLN A 111 -2.90 -9.53 23.95
C GLN A 111 -3.76 -8.91 25.06
N GLN A 112 -3.74 -7.59 25.18
CA GLN A 112 -4.57 -6.88 26.16
C GLN A 112 -6.06 -7.14 25.91
N GLN A 113 -6.48 -7.15 24.64
CA GLN A 113 -7.87 -7.41 24.32
C GLN A 113 -8.26 -8.86 24.61
N LEU A 114 -7.37 -9.80 24.35
CA LEU A 114 -7.60 -11.20 24.73
C LEU A 114 -7.81 -11.33 26.24
N ASP A 115 -6.97 -10.65 27.03
CA ASP A 115 -7.06 -10.71 28.49
C ASP A 115 -8.37 -10.11 28.99
N GLU A 116 -8.85 -9.01 28.36
CA GLU A 116 -10.10 -8.37 28.76
C GLU A 116 -11.33 -9.20 28.39
N LEU A 117 -11.25 -9.97 27.32
CA LEU A 117 -12.39 -10.74 26.80
C LEU A 117 -12.46 -12.15 27.37
N THR A 118 -11.43 -12.60 28.05
CA THR A 118 -11.38 -13.90 28.67
C THR A 118 -11.31 -13.80 30.19
#